data_39cc17ebd8ce4691cd2d0ba61e10cdc7
#
_entry.id   39cc17ebd8ce4691cd2d0ba61e10cdc7
#
_cell.length_a   1.000
_cell.length_b   1.000
_cell.length_c   1.000
_cell.angle_alpha   90.00
_cell.angle_beta   90.00
_cell.angle_gamma   90.00
#
_symmetry.space_group_name_H-M   'P 1'
#
loop_
_entity.id
_entity.type
_entity.pdbx_description
1 polymer ?
#
loop_
_entity_poly.entity_id
_entity_poly.type
_entity_poly.pdbx_seq_one_letter_code
_entity_poly.pdbx_strand_id
1 'polypeptide(L)'
;MKGSDLRRIIAASIAATALVAVAAVLVTTAGGSKSSSKATLTLYSGQHAQTVNAIVSAFEKATGISVAVRQDDEGVLAAQIMQEGSHSPADVFMTENSPALEALGAHGLLTKVAPSTLAKTSAKYSSPGKDWEGVSARVSTIVYNTDQLKKSQLPRSVMDLAQPKWKGKLALAPTETDFQPIVTAVAARYGKARAGKWLDGIRSNASGHIYPDNESLVSQVNSGQVQIGVINNYYWYRLRDEVGSSKVHSAAALFAPGDAGYVIDVAGAGALKSSKHAAEAQKFLAFLVGPVAQKIIASDESYEYPLGSGVKTGKDLTPFSTLRPDPITVKQLGTGEIAINLLRSASLL
;
A
#
# COMPACT_ATOMS: atom_id res chain seq x y z
N MET A 1 -57.01 -5.10 -29.10
CA MET A 1 -58.16 -5.64 -28.34
C MET A 1 -57.70 -5.63 -26.89
N LYS A 2 -58.18 -4.68 -26.14
CA LYS A 2 -59.18 -4.78 -25.07
C LYS A 2 -58.61 -5.62 -23.93
N GLY A 3 -58.45 -5.24 -22.74
CA GLY A 3 -59.03 -4.16 -21.96
C GLY A 3 -59.11 -4.63 -20.53
N SER A 4 -58.83 -3.76 -19.61
CA SER A 4 -59.62 -3.42 -18.43
C SER A 4 -59.98 -4.57 -17.48
N ASP A 5 -59.97 -4.48 -16.17
CA ASP A 5 -60.41 -3.46 -15.19
C ASP A 5 -59.83 -3.89 -13.82
N LEU A 6 -59.32 -3.09 -13.02
CA LEU A 6 -59.81 -1.97 -12.17
C LEU A 6 -60.78 -2.38 -11.06
N ARG A 7 -60.36 -2.14 -9.83
CA ARG A 7 -61.10 -1.64 -8.67
C ARG A 7 -61.77 -2.54 -7.65
N ARG A 8 -61.40 -2.20 -6.43
CA ARG A 8 -62.29 -1.91 -5.24
C ARG A 8 -62.59 -3.11 -4.33
N ILE A 9 -62.72 -3.05 -3.03
CA ILE A 9 -63.07 -1.95 -2.08
C ILE A 9 -62.92 -2.47 -0.63
N ILE A 10 -62.40 -1.64 0.30
CA ILE A 10 -62.88 -1.19 1.62
C ILE A 10 -63.05 -2.21 2.76
N ALA A 11 -62.29 -1.97 3.79
CA ALA A 11 -62.58 -1.66 5.21
C ALA A 11 -63.76 -2.35 5.92
N ALA A 12 -63.46 -2.86 7.10
CA ALA A 12 -64.28 -2.64 8.29
C ALA A 12 -63.54 -2.97 9.57
N SER A 13 -63.47 -2.00 10.40
CA SER A 13 -63.14 -2.01 11.83
C SER A 13 -64.16 -2.85 12.59
N ILE A 14 -63.81 -3.37 13.79
CA ILE A 14 -64.58 -3.25 15.04
C ILE A 14 -63.69 -3.68 16.22
N ALA A 15 -63.81 -2.88 17.26
CA ALA A 15 -63.16 -2.93 18.55
C ALA A 15 -63.87 -3.85 19.54
N ALA A 16 -63.18 -4.16 20.58
CA ALA A 16 -63.56 -4.33 22.00
C ALA A 16 -62.99 -5.63 22.57
N THR A 17 -62.43 -5.80 23.71
CA THR A 17 -62.61 -5.27 25.05
C THR A 17 -61.53 -5.84 25.96
N ALA A 18 -61.10 -5.10 26.94
CA ALA A 18 -60.08 -5.42 27.94
C ALA A 18 -60.47 -6.58 28.88
N LEU A 19 -59.49 -7.38 29.24
CA LEU A 19 -59.51 -8.17 30.49
C LEU A 19 -58.16 -8.02 31.21
N VAL A 20 -58.23 -7.36 32.37
CA VAL A 20 -57.10 -7.19 33.29
C VAL A 20 -56.86 -8.52 34.04
N ALA A 21 -55.68 -9.09 33.89
CA ALA A 21 -55.18 -10.15 34.78
C ALA A 21 -53.88 -9.64 35.38
N VAL A 22 -53.90 -9.35 36.68
CA VAL A 22 -52.76 -9.09 37.51
C VAL A 22 -52.03 -10.41 37.75
N ALA A 23 -50.82 -10.54 37.21
CA ALA A 23 -49.91 -11.61 37.53
C ALA A 23 -48.63 -11.00 38.15
N ALA A 24 -48.29 -11.48 39.33
CA ALA A 24 -47.18 -11.06 40.15
C ALA A 24 -45.84 -11.18 39.40
N VAL A 25 -45.10 -10.09 39.37
CA VAL A 25 -43.74 -10.01 38.85
C VAL A 25 -42.78 -10.61 39.91
N LEU A 26 -42.30 -11.80 39.66
CA LEU A 26 -41.06 -12.30 40.25
C LEU A 26 -39.90 -11.57 39.53
N VAL A 27 -39.29 -10.60 40.20
CA VAL A 27 -38.05 -9.98 39.78
C VAL A 27 -36.92 -10.98 39.98
N THR A 28 -36.63 -11.79 38.96
CA THR A 28 -35.34 -12.46 38.84
C THR A 28 -34.36 -11.41 38.33
N THR A 29 -33.45 -10.97 39.19
CA THR A 29 -32.25 -10.22 38.79
C THR A 29 -31.37 -11.12 37.94
N ALA A 30 -31.71 -11.26 36.65
CA ALA A 30 -30.77 -11.78 35.68
C ALA A 30 -29.66 -10.73 35.51
N GLY A 31 -28.50 -11.05 36.11
CA GLY A 31 -27.29 -10.30 35.81
C GLY A 31 -27.06 -10.32 34.30
N GLY A 32 -27.41 -9.23 33.64
CA GLY A 32 -27.13 -9.03 32.24
C GLY A 32 -25.62 -8.99 32.05
N SER A 33 -25.05 -10.11 31.64
CA SER A 33 -23.76 -10.04 30.96
C SER A 33 -23.89 -9.06 29.83
N LYS A 34 -23.33 -7.85 29.98
CA LYS A 34 -23.08 -6.97 28.88
C LYS A 34 -22.23 -7.76 27.90
N SER A 35 -22.84 -8.29 26.87
CA SER A 35 -22.13 -8.69 25.68
C SER A 35 -21.39 -7.45 25.24
N SER A 36 -20.10 -7.34 25.55
CA SER A 36 -19.26 -6.32 24.98
C SER A 36 -19.28 -6.59 23.48
N SER A 37 -19.93 -5.76 22.71
CA SER A 37 -19.78 -5.76 21.26
C SER A 37 -18.26 -5.72 21.03
N LYS A 38 -17.73 -6.76 20.37
CA LYS A 38 -16.30 -6.77 20.00
C LYS A 38 -16.02 -5.47 19.26
N ALA A 39 -15.03 -4.72 19.71
CA ALA A 39 -14.58 -3.54 19.02
C ALA A 39 -14.20 -3.93 17.58
N THR A 40 -14.69 -3.20 16.62
CA THR A 40 -14.38 -3.40 15.21
C THR A 40 -13.56 -2.20 14.74
N LEU A 41 -12.28 -2.44 14.37
CA LEU A 41 -11.46 -1.42 13.73
C LEU A 41 -11.84 -1.29 12.25
N THR A 42 -11.85 -0.06 11.75
CA THR A 42 -11.93 0.23 10.32
C THR A 42 -10.53 0.54 9.80
N LEU A 43 -10.00 -0.35 8.96
CA LEU A 43 -8.70 -0.21 8.30
C LEU A 43 -8.91 0.28 6.86
N TYR A 44 -8.41 1.47 6.52
CA TYR A 44 -8.23 1.89 5.14
C TYR A 44 -6.84 1.45 4.69
N SER A 45 -6.78 0.64 3.63
CA SER A 45 -5.52 0.01 3.20
C SER A 45 -5.28 0.18 1.71
N GLY A 46 -4.15 0.80 1.37
CA GLY A 46 -3.56 0.79 0.04
C GLY A 46 -2.53 -0.32 -0.16
N GLN A 47 -2.25 -1.14 0.88
CA GLN A 47 -1.32 -2.25 0.77
C GLN A 47 -2.01 -3.47 0.10
N HIS A 48 -1.25 -4.34 -0.54
CA HIS A 48 -1.76 -5.53 -1.24
C HIS A 48 -2.71 -6.39 -0.40
N ALA A 49 -3.86 -6.72 -0.96
CA ALA A 49 -4.95 -7.38 -0.26
C ALA A 49 -4.54 -8.72 0.37
N GLN A 50 -3.72 -9.54 -0.31
CA GLN A 50 -3.27 -10.82 0.24
C GLN A 50 -2.45 -10.64 1.52
N THR A 51 -1.52 -9.68 1.54
CA THR A 51 -0.70 -9.37 2.73
C THR A 51 -1.56 -8.84 3.87
N VAL A 52 -2.48 -7.90 3.55
CA VAL A 52 -3.42 -7.31 4.53
C VAL A 52 -4.33 -8.37 5.12
N ASN A 53 -4.94 -9.22 4.29
CA ASN A 53 -5.85 -10.26 4.77
C ASN A 53 -5.15 -11.25 5.70
N ALA A 54 -3.92 -11.65 5.38
CA ALA A 54 -3.12 -12.53 6.24
C ALA A 54 -2.80 -11.87 7.59
N ILE A 55 -2.40 -10.58 7.58
CA ILE A 55 -2.10 -9.82 8.80
C ILE A 55 -3.36 -9.62 9.65
N VAL A 56 -4.48 -9.20 9.03
CA VAL A 56 -5.76 -8.97 9.73
C VAL A 56 -6.26 -10.26 10.37
N SER A 57 -6.28 -11.38 9.63
CA SER A 57 -6.68 -12.67 10.19
C SER A 57 -5.83 -13.07 11.40
N ALA A 58 -4.52 -12.86 11.33
CA ALA A 58 -3.62 -13.14 12.45
C ALA A 58 -3.85 -12.20 13.65
N PHE A 59 -4.14 -10.91 13.40
CA PHE A 59 -4.47 -9.95 14.45
C PHE A 59 -5.78 -10.28 15.15
N GLU A 60 -6.84 -10.56 14.39
CA GLU A 60 -8.16 -10.95 14.94
C GLU A 60 -8.06 -12.21 15.80
N LYS A 61 -7.32 -13.22 15.32
CA LYS A 61 -7.05 -14.45 16.08
C LYS A 61 -6.29 -14.18 17.37
N ALA A 62 -5.31 -13.28 17.35
CA ALA A 62 -4.47 -13.00 18.52
C ALA A 62 -5.16 -12.13 19.57
N THR A 63 -6.06 -11.23 19.15
CA THR A 63 -6.59 -10.18 20.04
C THR A 63 -8.10 -10.28 20.28
N GLY A 64 -8.83 -10.97 19.39
CA GLY A 64 -10.28 -10.98 19.39
C GLY A 64 -10.93 -9.67 18.90
N ILE A 65 -10.14 -8.70 18.43
CA ILE A 65 -10.61 -7.43 17.85
C ILE A 65 -10.87 -7.69 16.37
N SER A 66 -12.09 -7.39 15.89
CA SER A 66 -12.43 -7.51 14.47
C SER A 66 -11.92 -6.32 13.67
N VAL A 67 -11.59 -6.53 12.39
CA VAL A 67 -11.11 -5.47 11.49
C VAL A 67 -11.92 -5.48 10.20
N ALA A 68 -12.61 -4.38 9.93
CA ALA A 68 -13.26 -4.14 8.64
C ALA A 68 -12.26 -3.43 7.71
N VAL A 69 -11.90 -4.08 6.60
CA VAL A 69 -10.94 -3.55 5.65
C VAL A 69 -11.65 -2.84 4.50
N ARG A 70 -11.28 -1.60 4.22
CA ARG A 70 -11.55 -0.91 2.98
C ARG A 70 -10.27 -0.87 2.16
N GLN A 71 -10.27 -1.58 1.04
CA GLN A 71 -9.15 -1.66 0.11
C GLN A 71 -9.39 -0.72 -1.06
N ASP A 72 -8.39 0.13 -1.37
CA ASP A 72 -8.36 1.01 -2.54
C ASP A 72 -6.94 1.53 -2.75
N ASP A 73 -6.69 2.29 -3.83
CA ASP A 73 -5.43 3.02 -4.02
C ASP A 73 -5.15 3.96 -2.83
N GLU A 74 -3.90 4.00 -2.37
CA GLU A 74 -3.50 4.78 -1.20
C GLU A 74 -3.68 6.29 -1.39
N GLY A 75 -3.51 6.79 -2.63
CA GLY A 75 -3.76 8.20 -2.95
C GLY A 75 -5.25 8.54 -2.89
N VAL A 76 -6.11 7.65 -3.38
CA VAL A 76 -7.58 7.77 -3.29
C VAL A 76 -8.02 7.76 -1.83
N LEU A 77 -7.54 6.81 -1.04
CA LEU A 77 -7.89 6.71 0.38
C LEU A 77 -7.38 7.92 1.18
N ALA A 78 -6.16 8.39 0.91
CA ALA A 78 -5.62 9.58 1.57
C ALA A 78 -6.46 10.84 1.24
N ALA A 79 -6.83 11.04 -0.03
CA ALA A 79 -7.70 12.13 -0.43
C ALA A 79 -9.08 12.04 0.24
N GLN A 80 -9.64 10.84 0.33
CA GLN A 80 -10.90 10.60 1.02
C GLN A 80 -10.80 10.94 2.51
N ILE A 81 -9.76 10.45 3.22
CA ILE A 81 -9.54 10.76 4.64
C ILE A 81 -9.40 12.28 4.86
N MET A 82 -8.69 12.98 3.97
CA MET A 82 -8.58 14.44 4.03
C MET A 82 -9.94 15.14 3.88
N GLN A 83 -10.79 14.64 2.97
CA GLN A 83 -12.14 15.15 2.77
C GLN A 83 -13.06 14.84 3.96
N GLU A 84 -12.99 13.64 4.51
CA GLU A 84 -13.76 13.21 5.68
C GLU A 84 -13.35 13.96 6.95
N GLY A 85 -12.08 14.32 7.08
CA GLY A 85 -11.52 15.09 8.19
C GLY A 85 -11.78 14.43 9.55
N SER A 86 -12.38 15.19 10.48
CA SER A 86 -12.73 14.69 11.82
C SER A 86 -13.90 13.69 11.84
N HIS A 87 -14.57 13.47 10.71
CA HIS A 87 -15.68 12.53 10.54
C HIS A 87 -15.26 11.23 9.85
N SER A 88 -13.99 11.09 9.54
CA SER A 88 -13.52 9.85 8.92
C SER A 88 -13.86 8.64 9.79
N PRO A 89 -14.46 7.59 9.21
CA PRO A 89 -14.74 6.34 9.92
C PRO A 89 -13.50 5.46 10.05
N ALA A 90 -12.39 5.81 9.39
CA ALA A 90 -11.17 5.05 9.47
C ALA A 90 -10.52 5.21 10.86
N ASP A 91 -10.08 4.09 11.43
CA ASP A 91 -9.28 4.05 12.67
C ASP A 91 -7.79 4.02 12.35
N VAL A 92 -7.42 3.26 11.30
CA VAL A 92 -6.03 3.11 10.84
C VAL A 92 -5.97 3.29 9.33
N PHE A 93 -4.92 3.95 8.86
CA PHE A 93 -4.54 4.03 7.47
C PHE A 93 -3.21 3.30 7.27
N MET A 94 -3.17 2.36 6.32
CA MET A 94 -1.99 1.58 5.95
C MET A 94 -1.71 1.76 4.46
N THR A 95 -0.46 1.99 4.10
CA THR A 95 -0.05 2.31 2.73
C THR A 95 1.09 1.42 2.26
N GLU A 96 1.27 1.34 0.96
CA GLU A 96 2.48 0.78 0.35
C GLU A 96 3.64 1.77 0.39
N ASN A 97 3.37 3.07 0.23
CA ASN A 97 4.39 4.10 0.14
C ASN A 97 4.17 5.19 1.20
N SER A 98 5.26 5.70 1.75
CA SER A 98 5.23 6.69 2.82
C SER A 98 4.64 8.07 2.45
N PRO A 99 4.65 8.56 1.19
CA PRO A 99 4.14 9.89 0.86
C PRO A 99 2.69 10.16 1.26
N ALA A 100 1.79 9.17 1.13
CA ALA A 100 0.39 9.33 1.52
C ALA A 100 0.24 9.50 3.04
N LEU A 101 1.03 8.78 3.85
CA LEU A 101 1.09 8.95 5.31
C LEU A 101 1.68 10.30 5.70
N GLU A 102 2.76 10.74 5.06
CA GLU A 102 3.35 12.06 5.28
C GLU A 102 2.33 13.18 4.96
N ALA A 103 1.52 13.02 3.91
CA ALA A 103 0.46 13.97 3.58
C ALA A 103 -0.57 14.07 4.71
N LEU A 104 -1.08 12.95 5.24
CA LEU A 104 -2.01 12.95 6.37
C LEU A 104 -1.37 13.51 7.65
N GLY A 105 -0.09 13.19 7.90
CA GLY A 105 0.68 13.75 9.02
C GLY A 105 0.82 15.26 8.93
N ALA A 106 1.14 15.81 7.75
CA ALA A 106 1.25 17.24 7.48
C ALA A 106 -0.08 17.99 7.69
N HIS A 107 -1.22 17.35 7.38
CA HIS A 107 -2.56 17.86 7.66
C HIS A 107 -3.00 17.65 9.12
N GLY A 108 -2.14 17.04 9.94
CA GLY A 108 -2.43 16.81 11.35
C GLY A 108 -3.57 15.82 11.61
N LEU A 109 -3.84 14.89 10.69
CA LEU A 109 -4.93 13.90 10.77
C LEU A 109 -4.53 12.61 11.49
N LEU A 110 -3.23 12.39 11.73
CA LEU A 110 -2.72 11.22 12.44
C LEU A 110 -2.42 11.52 13.91
N THR A 111 -2.55 10.52 14.77
CA THR A 111 -2.12 10.57 16.18
C THR A 111 -0.65 10.14 16.30
N LYS A 112 -0.01 10.46 17.43
CA LYS A 112 1.33 9.93 17.70
C LYS A 112 1.28 8.42 17.94
N VAL A 113 2.22 7.72 17.34
CA VAL A 113 2.43 6.29 17.57
C VAL A 113 3.09 6.10 18.94
N ALA A 114 2.70 5.07 19.66
CA ALA A 114 3.26 4.75 20.97
C ALA A 114 4.79 4.58 20.90
N PRO A 115 5.58 5.18 21.82
CA PRO A 115 7.05 5.10 21.78
C PRO A 115 7.58 3.65 21.79
N SER A 116 6.91 2.74 22.46
CA SER A 116 7.27 1.31 22.52
C SER A 116 7.06 0.61 21.16
N THR A 117 6.15 1.10 20.33
CA THR A 117 5.92 0.62 18.97
C THR A 117 7.00 1.16 18.04
N LEU A 118 7.22 2.48 18.05
CA LEU A 118 8.27 3.12 17.24
C LEU A 118 9.68 2.57 17.52
N ALA A 119 9.95 2.15 18.76
CA ALA A 119 11.25 1.57 19.14
C ALA A 119 11.57 0.23 18.46
N LYS A 120 10.56 -0.42 17.83
CA LYS A 120 10.75 -1.70 17.12
C LYS A 120 11.20 -1.54 15.69
N THR A 121 11.07 -0.35 15.11
CA THR A 121 11.49 -0.03 13.75
C THR A 121 12.54 1.08 13.78
N SER A 122 13.48 1.05 12.85
CA SER A 122 14.46 2.13 12.72
C SER A 122 13.77 3.46 12.41
N ALA A 123 14.13 4.52 13.13
CA ALA A 123 13.61 5.87 12.89
C ALA A 123 13.86 6.39 11.46
N LYS A 124 14.80 5.78 10.72
CA LYS A 124 15.06 6.08 9.31
C LYS A 124 13.86 5.76 8.41
N TYR A 125 13.02 4.80 8.82
CA TYR A 125 11.91 4.26 8.04
C TYR A 125 10.54 4.58 8.64
N SER A 126 10.46 5.52 9.58
CA SER A 126 9.21 5.95 10.20
C SER A 126 9.08 7.47 10.12
N SER A 127 7.90 7.99 10.42
CA SER A 127 7.61 9.42 10.40
C SER A 127 8.60 10.24 11.25
N PRO A 128 9.21 11.28 10.68
CA PRO A 128 9.91 12.28 11.50
C PRO A 128 9.00 12.91 12.55
N GLY A 129 7.71 13.02 12.25
CA GLY A 129 6.67 13.51 13.16
C GLY A 129 6.22 12.48 14.20
N LYS A 130 6.64 11.22 14.12
CA LYS A 130 6.25 10.11 15.03
C LYS A 130 4.74 9.81 15.01
N ASP A 131 4.07 10.04 13.91
CA ASP A 131 2.63 9.86 13.75
C ASP A 131 2.26 8.71 12.79
N TRP A 132 3.23 8.08 12.16
CA TRP A 132 3.14 6.80 11.49
C TRP A 132 4.44 6.02 11.65
N GLU A 133 4.38 4.72 11.49
CA GLU A 133 5.53 3.83 11.58
C GLU A 133 5.74 3.05 10.28
N GLY A 134 7.02 2.76 9.97
CA GLY A 134 7.36 1.86 8.89
C GLY A 134 7.10 0.42 9.28
N VAL A 135 6.43 -0.31 8.41
CA VAL A 135 6.00 -1.70 8.61
C VAL A 135 6.84 -2.65 7.79
N SER A 136 7.00 -2.35 6.51
CA SER A 136 7.80 -3.13 5.56
C SER A 136 8.50 -2.22 4.57
N ALA A 137 9.45 -2.79 3.83
CA ALA A 137 10.17 -2.08 2.77
C ALA A 137 10.21 -2.89 1.49
N ARG A 138 10.30 -2.19 0.37
CA ARG A 138 10.49 -2.72 -0.98
C ARG A 138 11.65 -2.01 -1.63
N VAL A 139 12.12 -2.56 -2.74
CA VAL A 139 13.26 -2.02 -3.48
C VAL A 139 12.85 -1.82 -4.93
N SER A 140 13.03 -0.60 -5.43
CA SER A 140 12.90 -0.35 -6.86
C SER A 140 13.94 -1.13 -7.64
N THR A 141 13.52 -1.89 -8.64
CA THR A 141 14.35 -2.78 -9.44
C THR A 141 14.10 -2.61 -10.92
N ILE A 142 15.09 -2.99 -11.71
CA ILE A 142 14.91 -3.25 -13.12
C ILE A 142 14.32 -4.67 -13.26
N VAL A 143 13.27 -4.82 -14.07
CA VAL A 143 12.87 -6.12 -14.62
C VAL A 143 13.26 -6.13 -16.09
N TYR A 144 13.82 -7.25 -16.57
CA TYR A 144 14.26 -7.37 -17.96
C TYR A 144 14.02 -8.78 -18.51
N ASN A 145 13.76 -8.86 -19.82
CA ASN A 145 13.62 -10.14 -20.51
C ASN A 145 15.02 -10.76 -20.77
N THR A 146 15.23 -11.99 -20.28
CA THR A 146 16.55 -12.66 -20.31
C THR A 146 16.91 -13.25 -21.68
N ASP A 147 15.92 -13.46 -22.55
CA ASP A 147 16.13 -13.95 -23.91
C ASP A 147 16.58 -12.80 -24.85
N GLN A 148 16.26 -11.55 -24.48
CA GLN A 148 16.55 -10.37 -25.29
C GLN A 148 17.71 -9.52 -24.76
N LEU A 149 17.96 -9.53 -23.45
CA LEU A 149 18.99 -8.72 -22.82
C LEU A 149 19.88 -9.54 -21.89
N LYS A 150 21.18 -9.33 -22.00
CA LYS A 150 22.15 -9.81 -21.01
C LYS A 150 22.27 -8.82 -19.85
N LYS A 151 22.58 -9.29 -18.65
CA LYS A 151 22.78 -8.46 -17.45
C LYS A 151 23.81 -7.35 -17.67
N SER A 152 24.84 -7.58 -18.49
CA SER A 152 25.87 -6.58 -18.81
C SER A 152 25.38 -5.41 -19.69
N GLN A 153 24.21 -5.54 -20.31
CA GLN A 153 23.62 -4.53 -21.18
C GLN A 153 22.63 -3.62 -20.43
N LEU A 154 22.30 -3.97 -19.17
CA LEU A 154 21.37 -3.21 -18.36
C LEU A 154 21.89 -1.81 -18.04
N PRO A 155 20.99 -0.83 -17.86
CA PRO A 155 21.36 0.51 -17.41
C PRO A 155 21.91 0.43 -15.97
N ARG A 156 22.97 1.17 -15.70
CA ARG A 156 23.53 1.26 -14.35
C ARG A 156 22.83 2.35 -13.53
N SER A 157 22.31 3.37 -14.21
CA SER A 157 21.56 4.47 -13.63
C SER A 157 20.16 4.55 -14.22
N VAL A 158 19.20 4.96 -13.40
CA VAL A 158 17.84 5.25 -13.88
C VAL A 158 17.84 6.35 -14.95
N MET A 159 18.81 7.25 -14.90
CA MET A 159 18.99 8.30 -15.94
C MET A 159 19.32 7.73 -17.32
N ASP A 160 19.95 6.56 -17.39
CA ASP A 160 20.30 5.90 -18.65
C ASP A 160 19.06 5.44 -19.42
N LEU A 161 17.91 5.24 -18.75
CA LEU A 161 16.65 4.83 -19.37
C LEU A 161 16.08 5.90 -20.33
N ALA A 162 16.50 7.16 -20.20
CA ALA A 162 16.14 8.24 -21.13
C ALA A 162 17.00 8.24 -22.42
N GLN A 163 18.03 7.39 -22.53
CA GLN A 163 18.87 7.33 -23.73
C GLN A 163 18.09 6.72 -24.90
N PRO A 164 18.29 7.21 -26.15
CA PRO A 164 17.55 6.77 -27.34
C PRO A 164 17.64 5.27 -27.64
N LYS A 165 18.67 4.57 -27.15
CA LYS A 165 18.83 3.10 -27.31
C LYS A 165 17.67 2.30 -26.71
N TRP A 166 16.89 2.88 -25.78
CA TRP A 166 15.75 2.26 -25.12
C TRP A 166 14.41 2.53 -25.79
N LYS A 167 14.40 3.29 -26.91
CA LYS A 167 13.18 3.60 -27.65
C LYS A 167 12.46 2.33 -28.11
N GLY A 168 11.18 2.20 -27.71
CA GLY A 168 10.35 1.01 -28.00
C GLY A 168 10.76 -0.26 -27.23
N LYS A 169 11.62 -0.12 -26.20
CA LYS A 169 12.13 -1.24 -25.40
C LYS A 169 11.81 -1.12 -23.90
N LEU A 170 11.41 0.09 -23.47
CA LEU A 170 11.13 0.44 -22.08
C LEU A 170 9.64 0.34 -21.80
N ALA A 171 9.28 -0.30 -20.68
CA ALA A 171 7.94 -0.31 -20.13
C ALA A 171 7.86 0.59 -18.89
N LEU A 172 6.74 1.29 -18.70
CA LEU A 172 6.45 2.11 -17.55
C LEU A 172 5.01 1.87 -17.05
N ALA A 173 4.82 1.96 -15.74
CA ALA A 173 3.52 2.05 -15.07
C ALA A 173 3.50 3.33 -14.20
N PRO A 174 3.42 4.52 -14.80
CA PRO A 174 3.66 5.79 -14.09
C PRO A 174 2.51 6.20 -13.16
N THR A 175 1.33 5.61 -13.31
CA THR A 175 0.17 5.80 -12.43
C THR A 175 0.33 5.09 -11.09
N GLU A 176 1.20 4.07 -11.04
CA GLU A 176 1.55 3.37 -9.81
C GLU A 176 2.30 4.28 -8.83
N THR A 177 1.90 4.24 -7.56
CA THR A 177 2.52 5.04 -6.51
C THR A 177 3.98 4.66 -6.27
N ASP A 178 4.37 3.43 -6.60
CA ASP A 178 5.75 2.90 -6.55
C ASP A 178 6.74 3.67 -7.44
N PHE A 179 6.26 4.33 -8.49
CA PHE A 179 7.13 5.11 -9.37
C PHE A 179 7.46 6.50 -8.82
N GLN A 180 6.62 7.04 -7.93
CA GLN A 180 6.76 8.39 -7.38
C GLN A 180 8.05 8.59 -6.55
N PRO A 181 8.47 7.65 -5.67
CA PRO A 181 9.72 7.74 -4.93
C PRO A 181 10.95 7.89 -5.84
N ILE A 182 10.99 7.18 -6.97
CA ILE A 182 12.07 7.29 -7.96
C ILE A 182 12.10 8.69 -8.56
N VAL A 183 10.94 9.23 -8.97
CA VAL A 183 10.83 10.59 -9.53
C VAL A 183 11.31 11.62 -8.51
N THR A 184 10.92 11.47 -7.24
CA THR A 184 11.37 12.34 -6.16
C THR A 184 12.89 12.23 -5.95
N ALA A 185 13.46 11.02 -5.95
CA ALA A 185 14.91 10.81 -5.81
C ALA A 185 15.70 11.44 -6.97
N VAL A 186 15.22 11.27 -8.20
CA VAL A 186 15.82 11.93 -9.39
C VAL A 186 15.77 13.44 -9.25
N ALA A 187 14.62 14.01 -8.83
CA ALA A 187 14.47 15.45 -8.64
C ALA A 187 15.34 15.99 -7.50
N ALA A 188 15.45 15.26 -6.41
CA ALA A 188 16.30 15.63 -5.27
C ALA A 188 17.79 15.65 -5.65
N ARG A 189 18.22 14.66 -6.44
CA ARG A 189 19.63 14.50 -6.81
C ARG A 189 20.08 15.39 -7.97
N TYR A 190 19.22 15.56 -8.97
CA TYR A 190 19.59 16.21 -10.24
C TYR A 190 18.87 17.53 -10.49
N GLY A 191 17.91 17.89 -9.63
CA GLY A 191 17.06 19.07 -9.78
C GLY A 191 15.82 18.81 -10.65
N LYS A 192 14.75 19.58 -10.39
CA LYS A 192 13.43 19.41 -11.05
C LYS A 192 13.51 19.53 -12.58
N ALA A 193 14.29 20.48 -13.10
CA ALA A 193 14.42 20.69 -14.54
C ALA A 193 15.04 19.46 -15.26
N ARG A 194 16.05 18.83 -14.64
CA ARG A 194 16.67 17.62 -15.19
C ARG A 194 15.78 16.40 -15.02
N ALA A 195 15.04 16.31 -13.92
CA ALA A 195 14.03 15.29 -13.73
C ALA A 195 12.91 15.36 -14.79
N GLY A 196 12.42 16.56 -15.12
CA GLY A 196 11.45 16.76 -16.20
C GLY A 196 11.97 16.27 -17.55
N LYS A 197 13.19 16.66 -17.94
CA LYS A 197 13.81 16.16 -19.18
C LYS A 197 14.00 14.64 -19.20
N TRP A 198 14.34 14.05 -18.06
CA TRP A 198 14.43 12.60 -17.91
C TRP A 198 13.08 11.94 -18.11
N LEU A 199 12.01 12.47 -17.49
CA LEU A 199 10.63 11.97 -17.66
C LEU A 199 10.17 12.05 -19.12
N ASP A 200 10.44 13.14 -19.82
CA ASP A 200 10.16 13.27 -21.27
C ASP A 200 10.90 12.20 -22.08
N GLY A 201 12.16 11.95 -21.76
CA GLY A 201 12.98 10.93 -22.41
C GLY A 201 12.45 9.52 -22.20
N ILE A 202 12.13 9.14 -20.94
CA ILE A 202 11.59 7.81 -20.67
C ILE A 202 10.18 7.63 -21.23
N ARG A 203 9.32 8.66 -21.19
CA ARG A 203 8.00 8.64 -21.84
C ARG A 203 8.14 8.38 -23.35
N SER A 204 9.06 9.09 -24.00
CA SER A 204 9.33 8.87 -25.43
C SER A 204 9.83 7.45 -25.71
N ASN A 205 10.70 6.91 -24.84
CA ASN A 205 11.25 5.57 -25.00
C ASN A 205 10.22 4.46 -24.71
N ALA A 206 9.24 4.73 -23.84
CA ALA A 206 8.15 3.83 -23.47
C ALA A 206 6.90 3.98 -24.35
N SER A 207 6.98 4.73 -25.46
CA SER A 207 5.83 4.92 -26.35
C SER A 207 5.26 3.58 -26.83
N GLY A 208 3.96 3.35 -26.56
CA GLY A 208 3.27 2.08 -26.82
C GLY A 208 3.44 1.01 -25.72
N HIS A 209 4.19 1.30 -24.63
CA HIS A 209 4.47 0.37 -23.52
C HIS A 209 4.26 1.06 -22.17
N ILE A 210 3.21 1.89 -22.06
CA ILE A 210 2.73 2.43 -20.80
C ILE A 210 1.56 1.56 -20.34
N TYR A 211 1.69 0.98 -19.15
CA TYR A 211 0.76 0.02 -18.60
C TYR A 211 0.02 0.61 -17.39
N PRO A 212 -1.19 0.12 -17.07
CA PRO A 212 -1.98 0.62 -15.94
C PRO A 212 -1.39 0.23 -14.58
N ASP A 213 -0.67 -0.90 -14.53
CA ASP A 213 -0.15 -1.50 -13.29
C ASP A 213 1.18 -2.25 -13.53
N ASN A 214 1.87 -2.56 -12.44
CA ASN A 214 3.16 -3.25 -12.48
C ASN A 214 3.02 -4.74 -12.75
N GLU A 215 1.89 -5.38 -12.43
CA GLU A 215 1.59 -6.77 -12.80
C GLU A 215 1.55 -6.93 -14.31
N SER A 216 0.84 -6.04 -15.00
CA SER A 216 0.80 -5.98 -16.46
C SER A 216 2.19 -5.74 -17.03
N LEU A 217 2.93 -4.77 -16.47
CA LEU A 217 4.28 -4.44 -16.91
C LEU A 217 5.21 -5.66 -16.83
N VAL A 218 5.29 -6.31 -15.67
CA VAL A 218 6.20 -7.45 -15.46
C VAL A 218 5.82 -8.63 -16.36
N SER A 219 4.53 -8.87 -16.59
CA SER A 219 4.02 -9.88 -17.51
C SER A 219 4.45 -9.62 -18.96
N GLN A 220 4.36 -8.36 -19.43
CA GLN A 220 4.79 -7.97 -20.78
C GLN A 220 6.31 -8.07 -20.96
N VAL A 221 7.09 -7.77 -19.94
CA VAL A 221 8.54 -8.01 -19.97
C VAL A 221 8.83 -9.52 -20.03
N ASN A 222 8.15 -10.32 -19.20
CA ASN A 222 8.35 -11.77 -19.18
C ASN A 222 7.99 -12.42 -20.52
N SER A 223 6.91 -11.99 -21.17
CA SER A 223 6.50 -12.51 -22.47
C SER A 223 7.39 -12.06 -23.65
N GLY A 224 8.31 -11.11 -23.42
CA GLY A 224 9.19 -10.56 -24.45
C GLY A 224 8.55 -9.51 -25.36
N GLN A 225 7.36 -9.01 -25.02
CA GLN A 225 6.72 -7.89 -25.75
C GLN A 225 7.47 -6.57 -25.57
N VAL A 226 8.18 -6.43 -24.45
CA VAL A 226 9.07 -5.31 -24.14
C VAL A 226 10.30 -5.82 -23.42
N GLN A 227 11.43 -5.11 -23.56
CA GLN A 227 12.71 -5.67 -23.09
C GLN A 227 13.00 -5.40 -21.62
N ILE A 228 12.56 -4.23 -21.10
CA ILE A 228 12.95 -3.73 -19.77
C ILE A 228 11.85 -2.86 -19.17
N GLY A 229 11.73 -2.89 -17.84
CA GLY A 229 10.86 -2.00 -17.06
C GLY A 229 11.45 -1.69 -15.69
N VAL A 230 10.77 -0.80 -14.97
CA VAL A 230 11.11 -0.48 -13.58
C VAL A 230 9.90 -0.79 -12.70
N ILE A 231 10.12 -1.60 -11.68
CA ILE A 231 9.09 -2.10 -10.75
C ILE A 231 9.67 -2.15 -9.34
N ASN A 232 8.86 -2.47 -8.34
CA ASN A 232 9.36 -2.96 -7.05
C ASN A 232 9.64 -4.47 -7.11
N ASN A 233 10.58 -4.93 -6.29
CA ASN A 233 11.13 -6.29 -6.36
C ASN A 233 10.08 -7.39 -6.29
N TYR A 234 9.04 -7.24 -5.45
CA TYR A 234 8.04 -8.27 -5.19
C TYR A 234 7.21 -8.66 -6.41
N TYR A 235 6.96 -7.75 -7.36
CA TYR A 235 6.21 -8.06 -8.58
C TYR A 235 6.87 -9.16 -9.40
N TRP A 236 8.19 -9.13 -9.52
CA TRP A 236 8.91 -10.18 -10.24
C TRP A 236 8.87 -11.52 -9.50
N TYR A 237 9.01 -11.53 -8.17
CA TYR A 237 8.94 -12.77 -7.39
C TYR A 237 7.55 -13.40 -7.48
N ARG A 238 6.48 -12.61 -7.38
CA ARG A 238 5.10 -13.07 -7.54
C ARG A 238 4.84 -13.65 -8.93
N LEU A 239 5.25 -12.95 -9.99
CA LEU A 239 5.18 -13.47 -11.35
C LEU A 239 5.89 -14.80 -11.46
N ARG A 240 7.14 -14.92 -10.95
CA ARG A 240 7.92 -16.15 -10.98
C ARG A 240 7.16 -17.33 -10.38
N ASP A 241 6.52 -17.12 -9.23
CA ASP A 241 5.77 -18.17 -8.53
C ASP A 241 4.47 -18.52 -9.24
N GLU A 242 3.79 -17.53 -9.82
CA GLU A 242 2.57 -17.72 -10.60
C GLU A 242 2.81 -18.54 -11.88
N VAL A 243 3.80 -18.16 -12.68
CA VAL A 243 4.03 -18.82 -13.97
C VAL A 243 4.85 -20.11 -13.84
N GLY A 244 5.60 -20.27 -12.74
CA GLY A 244 6.52 -21.37 -12.50
C GLY A 244 7.85 -21.20 -13.22
N SER A 245 8.93 -21.77 -12.66
CA SER A 245 10.31 -21.55 -13.08
C SER A 245 10.62 -21.85 -14.56
N SER A 246 9.89 -22.80 -15.16
CA SER A 246 10.06 -23.17 -16.58
C SER A 246 9.49 -22.14 -17.57
N LYS A 247 8.71 -21.19 -17.12
CA LYS A 247 8.07 -20.15 -17.93
C LYS A 247 8.58 -18.74 -17.60
N VAL A 248 9.59 -18.63 -16.75
CA VAL A 248 10.22 -17.36 -16.40
C VAL A 248 11.29 -17.04 -17.43
N HIS A 249 11.00 -16.03 -18.27
CA HIS A 249 11.89 -15.47 -19.28
C HIS A 249 12.38 -14.07 -18.87
N SER A 250 12.25 -13.74 -17.60
CA SER A 250 12.65 -12.44 -17.05
C SER A 250 13.50 -12.58 -15.79
N ALA A 251 14.19 -11.52 -15.43
CA ALA A 251 14.93 -11.44 -14.16
C ALA A 251 14.85 -10.03 -13.59
N ALA A 252 14.99 -9.92 -12.27
CA ALA A 252 15.14 -8.65 -11.58
C ALA A 252 16.62 -8.31 -11.39
N ALA A 253 16.96 -7.02 -11.48
CA ALA A 253 18.30 -6.50 -11.23
C ALA A 253 18.22 -5.12 -10.54
N LEU A 254 19.18 -4.83 -9.67
CA LEU A 254 19.31 -3.53 -9.01
C LEU A 254 20.08 -2.57 -9.91
N PHE A 255 19.76 -1.27 -9.82
CA PHE A 255 20.62 -0.21 -10.30
C PHE A 255 21.97 -0.18 -9.55
N ALA A 256 22.91 0.63 -9.99
CA ALA A 256 24.18 0.78 -9.32
C ALA A 256 23.98 1.26 -7.86
N PRO A 257 24.87 0.88 -6.92
CA PRO A 257 24.82 1.36 -5.55
C PRO A 257 24.70 2.88 -5.46
N GLY A 258 23.72 3.35 -4.70
CA GLY A 258 23.44 4.77 -4.49
C GLY A 258 22.80 5.48 -5.69
N ASP A 259 22.35 4.80 -6.73
CA ASP A 259 21.65 5.43 -7.85
C ASP A 259 20.24 5.87 -7.46
N ALA A 260 19.76 6.98 -8.06
CA ALA A 260 18.42 7.52 -7.81
C ALA A 260 17.27 6.57 -8.24
N GLY A 261 17.55 5.57 -9.04
CA GLY A 261 16.61 4.49 -9.36
C GLY A 261 16.61 3.33 -8.37
N TYR A 262 17.55 3.30 -7.43
CA TYR A 262 17.65 2.28 -6.39
C TYR A 262 17.08 2.83 -5.08
N VAL A 263 15.77 2.92 -4.97
CA VAL A 263 15.09 3.50 -3.81
C VAL A 263 14.58 2.38 -2.89
N ILE A 264 14.59 2.64 -1.59
CA ILE A 264 13.84 1.87 -0.61
C ILE A 264 12.49 2.56 -0.43
N ASP A 265 11.43 1.89 -0.86
CA ASP A 265 10.05 2.29 -0.61
C ASP A 265 9.59 1.70 0.72
N VAL A 266 8.92 2.51 1.52
CA VAL A 266 8.50 2.13 2.88
C VAL A 266 6.98 2.09 2.94
N ALA A 267 6.45 0.90 3.20
CA ALA A 267 5.08 0.72 3.63
C ALA A 267 4.94 1.08 5.11
N GLY A 268 3.87 1.76 5.45
CA GLY A 268 3.66 2.21 6.81
C GLY A 268 2.21 2.21 7.24
N ALA A 269 1.99 2.51 8.52
CA ALA A 269 0.65 2.66 9.07
C ALA A 269 0.60 3.75 10.15
N GLY A 270 -0.53 4.46 10.19
CA GLY A 270 -0.83 5.49 11.17
C GLY A 270 -2.26 5.40 11.69
N ALA A 271 -2.49 5.78 12.93
CA ALA A 271 -3.82 5.84 13.52
C ALA A 271 -4.44 7.23 13.34
N LEU A 272 -5.72 7.28 12.95
CA LEU A 272 -6.43 8.54 12.71
C LEU A 272 -6.81 9.23 14.01
N LYS A 273 -6.77 10.57 14.02
CA LYS A 273 -7.27 11.38 15.15
C LYS A 273 -8.80 11.29 15.32
N SER A 274 -9.52 11.00 14.23
CA SER A 274 -10.96 10.78 14.23
C SER A 274 -11.39 9.46 14.86
N SER A 275 -10.45 8.52 15.05
CA SER A 275 -10.72 7.18 15.57
C SER A 275 -11.41 7.22 16.93
N LYS A 276 -12.49 6.45 17.04
CA LYS A 276 -13.19 6.19 18.31
C LYS A 276 -12.62 4.98 19.04
N HIS A 277 -11.68 4.26 18.40
CA HIS A 277 -11.02 3.04 18.86
C HIS A 277 -9.51 3.23 19.00
N ALA A 278 -9.08 4.39 19.54
CA ALA A 278 -7.67 4.77 19.60
C ALA A 278 -6.76 3.73 20.28
N ALA A 279 -7.23 3.07 21.32
CA ALA A 279 -6.47 2.03 22.02
C ALA A 279 -6.28 0.78 21.15
N GLU A 280 -7.32 0.35 20.45
CA GLU A 280 -7.32 -0.79 19.52
C GLU A 280 -6.46 -0.47 18.28
N ALA A 281 -6.53 0.77 17.76
CA ALA A 281 -5.68 1.24 16.68
C ALA A 281 -4.19 1.16 17.06
N GLN A 282 -3.81 1.64 18.25
CA GLN A 282 -2.42 1.51 18.74
C GLN A 282 -2.00 0.05 18.93
N LYS A 283 -2.91 -0.85 19.34
CA LYS A 283 -2.63 -2.30 19.41
C LYS A 283 -2.38 -2.88 18.01
N PHE A 284 -3.15 -2.43 16.99
CA PHE A 284 -2.95 -2.85 15.61
C PHE A 284 -1.59 -2.39 15.09
N LEU A 285 -1.21 -1.11 15.31
CA LEU A 285 0.12 -0.60 14.96
C LEU A 285 1.24 -1.42 15.62
N ALA A 286 1.11 -1.70 16.94
CA ALA A 286 2.09 -2.51 17.66
C ALA A 286 2.18 -3.95 17.15
N PHE A 287 1.08 -4.51 16.63
CA PHE A 287 1.04 -5.82 16.01
C PHE A 287 1.75 -5.85 14.67
N LEU A 288 1.58 -4.81 13.84
CA LEU A 288 2.22 -4.69 12.52
C LEU A 288 3.74 -4.81 12.59
N VAL A 289 4.38 -4.24 13.62
CA VAL A 289 5.83 -4.34 13.83
C VAL A 289 6.22 -5.46 14.80
N GLY A 290 5.25 -6.29 15.17
CA GLY A 290 5.45 -7.47 16.02
C GLY A 290 5.84 -8.72 15.22
N PRO A 291 6.35 -9.77 15.89
CA PRO A 291 6.95 -10.91 15.21
C PRO A 291 5.98 -11.70 14.32
N VAL A 292 4.68 -11.69 14.60
CA VAL A 292 3.68 -12.42 13.79
C VAL A 292 3.49 -11.74 12.44
N ALA A 293 3.13 -10.46 12.43
CA ALA A 293 2.95 -9.70 11.20
C ALA A 293 4.26 -9.61 10.39
N GLN A 294 5.39 -9.40 11.06
CA GLN A 294 6.69 -9.31 10.39
C GLN A 294 7.13 -10.64 9.74
N LYS A 295 6.73 -11.81 10.29
CA LYS A 295 6.95 -13.10 9.62
C LYS A 295 6.06 -13.27 8.38
N ILE A 296 4.83 -12.76 8.38
CA ILE A 296 3.96 -12.73 7.20
C ILE A 296 4.61 -11.86 6.11
N ILE A 297 5.09 -10.69 6.46
CA ILE A 297 5.79 -9.77 5.56
C ILE A 297 7.07 -10.40 4.98
N ALA A 298 7.81 -11.18 5.77
CA ALA A 298 9.02 -11.85 5.31
C ALA A 298 8.75 -13.15 4.53
N SER A 299 7.50 -13.55 4.35
CA SER A 299 7.12 -14.77 3.63
C SER A 299 6.92 -14.54 2.13
N ASP A 300 6.66 -15.63 1.44
CA ASP A 300 6.35 -15.66 0.00
C ASP A 300 4.96 -15.05 -0.31
N GLU A 301 4.16 -14.72 0.71
CA GLU A 301 2.90 -13.96 0.56
C GLU A 301 3.15 -12.52 0.11
N SER A 302 4.25 -11.91 0.56
CA SER A 302 4.52 -10.50 0.35
C SER A 302 5.76 -10.24 -0.49
N TYR A 303 6.86 -10.98 -0.27
CA TYR A 303 8.20 -10.69 -0.83
C TYR A 303 8.72 -9.29 -0.47
N GLU A 304 8.32 -8.78 0.70
CA GLU A 304 8.80 -7.51 1.25
C GLU A 304 9.82 -7.72 2.36
N TYR A 305 10.55 -6.68 2.68
CA TYR A 305 11.53 -6.67 3.76
C TYR A 305 10.85 -6.28 5.07
N PRO A 306 10.88 -7.12 6.12
CA PRO A 306 10.35 -6.76 7.42
C PRO A 306 11.20 -5.64 8.03
N LEU A 307 10.56 -4.59 8.57
CA LEU A 307 11.23 -3.49 9.26
C LEU A 307 11.19 -3.62 10.78
N GLY A 308 10.27 -4.41 11.32
CA GLY A 308 10.19 -4.71 12.74
C GLY A 308 11.37 -5.57 13.21
N SER A 309 11.85 -5.28 14.43
CA SER A 309 13.02 -5.95 14.99
C SER A 309 12.81 -7.47 15.19
N GLY A 310 13.89 -8.24 14.97
CA GLY A 310 13.95 -9.66 15.31
C GLY A 310 13.48 -10.63 14.22
N VAL A 311 13.01 -10.15 13.07
CA VAL A 311 12.65 -11.00 11.92
C VAL A 311 13.65 -10.80 10.78
N LYS A 312 14.10 -11.93 10.21
CA LYS A 312 15.04 -11.92 9.09
C LYS A 312 14.27 -11.74 7.77
N THR A 313 14.95 -11.17 6.79
CA THR A 313 14.53 -11.15 5.38
C THR A 313 14.18 -12.56 4.89
N GLY A 314 13.16 -12.67 4.05
CA GLY A 314 12.78 -13.92 3.38
C GLY A 314 13.95 -14.53 2.60
N LYS A 315 14.00 -15.85 2.49
CA LYS A 315 15.14 -16.61 1.92
C LYS A 315 15.48 -16.24 0.47
N ASP A 316 14.50 -15.83 -0.31
CA ASP A 316 14.64 -15.50 -1.73
C ASP A 316 15.15 -14.07 -1.95
N LEU A 317 15.05 -13.21 -0.93
CA LEU A 317 15.47 -11.83 -1.03
C LEU A 317 16.93 -11.66 -0.63
N THR A 318 17.64 -10.76 -1.32
CA THR A 318 18.94 -10.26 -0.88
C THR A 318 18.83 -9.72 0.54
N PRO A 319 19.72 -10.06 1.49
CA PRO A 319 19.63 -9.55 2.86
C PRO A 319 19.54 -8.01 2.92
N PHE A 320 18.56 -7.49 3.64
CA PHE A 320 18.28 -6.05 3.69
C PHE A 320 19.50 -5.20 4.07
N SER A 321 20.32 -5.69 5.01
CA SER A 321 21.54 -5.02 5.46
C SER A 321 22.64 -4.89 4.39
N THR A 322 22.55 -5.67 3.32
CA THR A 322 23.53 -5.62 2.21
C THR A 322 23.12 -4.71 1.07
N LEU A 323 21.87 -4.22 1.08
CA LEU A 323 21.38 -3.27 0.10
C LEU A 323 22.15 -1.95 0.17
N ARG A 324 22.32 -1.31 -0.97
CA ARG A 324 23.06 -0.03 -1.13
C ARG A 324 22.22 0.97 -1.94
N PRO A 325 21.01 1.33 -1.42
CA PRO A 325 20.10 2.23 -2.13
C PRO A 325 20.61 3.66 -2.19
N ASP A 326 19.89 4.51 -2.93
CA ASP A 326 19.97 5.97 -2.81
C ASP A 326 19.75 6.38 -1.34
N PRO A 327 20.50 7.36 -0.82
CA PRO A 327 20.39 7.79 0.57
C PRO A 327 19.13 8.61 0.87
N ILE A 328 18.23 8.78 -0.09
CA ILE A 328 16.99 9.53 0.13
C ILE A 328 16.21 8.96 1.32
N THR A 329 15.68 9.86 2.13
CA THR A 329 14.95 9.52 3.35
C THR A 329 13.45 9.68 3.16
N VAL A 330 12.63 9.05 4.00
CA VAL A 330 11.17 9.25 4.00
C VAL A 330 10.80 10.74 4.15
N LYS A 331 11.58 11.50 4.94
CA LYS A 331 11.41 12.95 5.05
C LYS A 331 11.62 13.69 3.72
N GLN A 332 12.59 13.26 2.92
CA GLN A 332 12.88 13.87 1.61
C GLN A 332 11.91 13.42 0.52
N LEU A 333 11.35 12.20 0.63
CA LEU A 333 10.23 11.78 -0.21
C LEU A 333 9.00 12.66 0.04
N GLY A 334 8.79 13.10 1.29
CA GLY A 334 7.75 14.03 1.68
C GLY A 334 6.36 13.54 1.31
N THR A 335 5.47 14.45 0.92
CA THR A 335 4.07 14.17 0.56
C THR A 335 3.88 13.61 -0.86
N GLY A 336 4.96 13.38 -1.62
CA GLY A 336 4.89 12.96 -3.03
C GLY A 336 4.55 14.07 -4.02
N GLU A 337 4.25 15.28 -3.56
CA GLU A 337 3.81 16.40 -4.41
C GLU A 337 4.80 16.72 -5.54
N ILE A 338 6.11 16.63 -5.27
CA ILE A 338 7.16 16.88 -6.27
C ILE A 338 7.02 15.88 -7.43
N ALA A 339 6.86 14.59 -7.13
CA ALA A 339 6.71 13.56 -8.14
C ALA A 339 5.43 13.74 -8.94
N ILE A 340 4.30 13.93 -8.25
CA ILE A 340 2.97 14.12 -8.88
C ILE A 340 3.01 15.31 -9.86
N ASN A 341 3.56 16.45 -9.45
CA ASN A 341 3.64 17.64 -10.30
C ASN A 341 4.55 17.43 -11.53
N LEU A 342 5.67 16.73 -11.36
CA LEU A 342 6.57 16.40 -12.47
C LEU A 342 5.95 15.39 -13.44
N LEU A 343 5.28 14.36 -12.93
CA LEU A 343 4.59 13.35 -13.74
C LEU A 343 3.45 13.98 -14.56
N ARG A 344 2.63 14.83 -13.94
CA ARG A 344 1.59 15.60 -14.66
C ARG A 344 2.19 16.50 -15.73
N SER A 345 3.26 17.23 -15.42
CA SER A 345 3.95 18.10 -16.41
C SER A 345 4.51 17.32 -17.58
N ALA A 346 4.91 16.06 -17.36
CA ALA A 346 5.40 15.15 -18.38
C ALA A 346 4.28 14.35 -19.06
N SER A 347 2.99 14.60 -18.78
CA SER A 347 1.83 13.83 -19.28
C SER A 347 1.96 12.32 -19.05
N LEU A 348 2.35 11.95 -17.82
CA LEU A 348 2.45 10.59 -17.33
C LEU A 348 1.41 10.30 -16.23
N LEU A 349 0.72 11.34 -15.76
CA LEU A 349 -0.49 11.30 -14.90
C LEU A 349 -1.56 12.21 -15.51
#